data_903464c078ef57ecc7da65e3d4f4411b
#
_entry.id   903464c078ef57ecc7da65e3d4f4411b
#
_cell.length_a   1.000
_cell.length_b   1.000
_cell.length_c   1.000
_cell.angle_alpha   90.00
_cell.angle_beta   90.00
_cell.angle_gamma   90.00
#
_symmetry.space_group_name_H-M   'P 1'
#
loop_
_entity.id
_entity.type
_entity.pdbx_description
1 polymer ?
#
loop_
_entity_poly.entity_id
_entity_poly.type
_entity_poly.pdbx_seq_one_letter_code
_entity_poly.pdbx_strand_id
1 'polypeptide(L)'
;MRIINHHIVGHDGSGATRFGDVFDPNTGQVQAQVTLGGQAELNVAIAAAQKAQPGWAATNPQRRARVMFEFKRLVEAHIDELAMLLSCEHGKVVADAKGDVQRGLDVIEFACGVPHLLKGEYTQGAGPGIDVYSMRLPLGIGAGITPFNFPAMIPMWMFGVAIACGNAFILKPSERDPSLPVRLAELMEEAGAPAGILQVVHGDKEMVDAILDHPAIAAVSFVGSSDIAHYVYRQGVAAGKRVQAMGGAKNHGVIMPDADLDQVVAELSGAAFGSAGERCMALPVVVPVGEKTADALRERLLPAIAKLRIGVSTDKDADYGPVVNAAHRARVEGWIQTGVDEGAELVVDGRGFTLQGHEQGFFIGPSLFDHVKPTMQSYKEEIFGPVLQIVRAADFEDALALASGHQYGNGVAIFTRNGHAAREFAARVNVGMVGINVPIPVPVAYHTFGGWKRSAFGDTNQHGPEGVKFWTKIKTITQRWPDGAPDGGNAFIIPTMG
;
A
#
# COMPACT_ATOMS: atom_id res chain seq x y z
N MET A 1 16.74 -17.17 -20.94
CA MET A 1 16.04 -16.65 -19.77
C MET A 1 15.59 -15.23 -20.09
N ARG A 2 14.35 -14.86 -19.76
CA ARG A 2 13.82 -13.50 -19.98
C ARG A 2 14.51 -12.53 -19.00
N ILE A 3 14.94 -11.36 -19.51
CA ILE A 3 15.48 -10.28 -18.67
C ILE A 3 14.43 -9.16 -18.63
N ILE A 4 14.11 -8.71 -17.43
CA ILE A 4 13.20 -7.59 -17.17
C ILE A 4 14.07 -6.37 -16.89
N ASN A 5 14.02 -5.41 -17.83
CA ASN A 5 14.81 -4.19 -17.77
C ASN A 5 14.04 -3.05 -17.08
N HIS A 6 14.75 -2.01 -16.73
CA HIS A 6 14.15 -0.73 -16.37
C HIS A 6 13.25 -0.21 -17.50
N HIS A 7 12.23 0.57 -17.15
CA HIS A 7 11.48 1.38 -18.11
C HIS A 7 11.91 2.84 -17.93
N ILE A 8 12.99 3.22 -18.58
CA ILE A 8 13.62 4.55 -18.49
C ILE A 8 13.84 5.09 -19.92
N VAL A 9 13.42 6.31 -20.15
CA VAL A 9 13.60 6.98 -21.44
C VAL A 9 15.08 7.12 -21.78
N GLY A 10 15.46 6.59 -22.96
CA GLY A 10 16.85 6.63 -23.44
C GLY A 10 17.77 5.59 -22.80
N HIS A 11 17.24 4.62 -22.06
CA HIS A 11 17.98 3.50 -21.49
C HIS A 11 17.47 2.18 -22.08
N ASP A 12 18.31 1.43 -22.74
CA ASP A 12 17.97 0.18 -23.45
C ASP A 12 18.27 -1.09 -22.65
N GLY A 13 18.65 -0.95 -21.38
CA GLY A 13 19.07 -2.06 -20.53
C GLY A 13 20.48 -2.59 -20.79
N SER A 14 21.22 -2.02 -21.75
CA SER A 14 22.60 -2.41 -22.01
C SER A 14 23.54 -2.02 -20.85
N GLY A 15 24.52 -2.89 -20.57
CA GLY A 15 25.50 -2.64 -19.51
C GLY A 15 25.08 -3.06 -18.10
N ALA A 16 23.91 -3.65 -17.91
CA ALA A 16 23.52 -4.19 -16.61
C ALA A 16 24.47 -5.31 -16.18
N THR A 17 25.00 -5.22 -14.98
CA THR A 17 25.96 -6.21 -14.40
C THR A 17 25.40 -6.92 -13.18
N ARG A 18 24.27 -6.43 -12.60
CA ARG A 18 23.62 -6.99 -11.43
C ARG A 18 22.20 -7.42 -11.79
N PHE A 19 21.82 -8.60 -11.33
CA PHE A 19 20.50 -9.18 -11.61
C PHE A 19 19.93 -9.80 -10.33
N GLY A 20 18.60 -9.77 -10.22
CA GLY A 20 17.82 -10.52 -9.23
C GLY A 20 17.02 -11.62 -9.92
N ASP A 21 16.88 -12.76 -9.28
CA ASP A 21 16.05 -13.86 -9.78
C ASP A 21 14.56 -13.58 -9.50
N VAL A 22 13.74 -13.79 -10.53
CA VAL A 22 12.28 -13.76 -10.45
C VAL A 22 11.79 -15.20 -10.56
N PHE A 23 11.16 -15.68 -9.48
CA PHE A 23 10.69 -17.06 -9.41
C PHE A 23 9.26 -17.21 -9.93
N ASP A 24 8.93 -18.39 -10.44
CA ASP A 24 7.57 -18.88 -10.49
C ASP A 24 7.26 -19.56 -9.14
N PRO A 25 6.43 -18.97 -8.26
CA PRO A 25 6.16 -19.53 -6.94
C PRO A 25 5.46 -20.89 -6.97
N ASN A 26 4.75 -21.21 -8.08
CA ASN A 26 4.04 -22.49 -8.26
C ASN A 26 5.01 -23.66 -8.46
N THR A 27 6.17 -23.40 -9.06
CA THR A 27 7.15 -24.43 -9.41
C THR A 27 8.46 -24.31 -8.63
N GLY A 28 8.71 -23.15 -8.02
CA GLY A 28 9.97 -22.83 -7.34
C GLY A 28 11.14 -22.57 -8.30
N GLN A 29 10.88 -22.48 -9.61
CA GLN A 29 11.93 -22.27 -10.61
C GLN A 29 12.12 -20.78 -10.90
N VAL A 30 13.33 -20.39 -11.31
CA VAL A 30 13.63 -19.07 -11.84
C VAL A 30 13.02 -18.94 -13.24
N GLN A 31 12.04 -18.04 -13.41
CA GLN A 31 11.37 -17.81 -14.70
C GLN A 31 11.94 -16.62 -15.48
N ALA A 32 12.55 -15.65 -14.77
CA ALA A 32 13.14 -14.46 -15.35
C ALA A 32 14.23 -13.91 -14.43
N GLN A 33 14.99 -12.93 -14.92
CA GLN A 33 15.86 -12.09 -14.12
C GLN A 33 15.51 -10.62 -14.31
N VAL A 34 15.60 -9.83 -13.24
CA VAL A 34 15.39 -8.39 -13.27
C VAL A 34 16.73 -7.68 -13.12
N THR A 35 16.96 -6.63 -13.90
CA THR A 35 18.16 -5.77 -13.74
C THR A 35 18.11 -5.03 -12.41
N LEU A 36 19.24 -4.97 -11.70
CA LEU A 36 19.38 -4.20 -10.47
C LEU A 36 20.28 -2.98 -10.73
N GLY A 37 19.66 -1.82 -10.83
CA GLY A 37 20.37 -0.55 -11.03
C GLY A 37 20.71 0.15 -9.71
N GLY A 38 21.41 1.26 -9.86
CA GLY A 38 21.82 2.15 -8.78
C GLY A 38 21.75 3.62 -9.18
N GLN A 39 22.72 4.39 -8.69
CA GLN A 39 22.76 5.84 -8.92
C GLN A 39 22.84 6.24 -10.42
N ALA A 40 23.51 5.42 -11.24
CA ALA A 40 23.70 5.73 -12.67
C ALA A 40 22.35 5.70 -13.42
N GLU A 41 21.59 4.64 -13.30
CA GLU A 41 20.27 4.46 -13.91
C GLU A 41 19.27 5.48 -13.37
N LEU A 42 19.31 5.75 -12.04
CA LEU A 42 18.49 6.79 -11.43
C LEU A 42 18.78 8.17 -12.03
N ASN A 43 20.05 8.53 -12.27
CA ASN A 43 20.42 9.81 -12.88
C ASN A 43 19.83 9.95 -14.29
N VAL A 44 19.83 8.88 -15.09
CA VAL A 44 19.19 8.88 -16.43
C VAL A 44 17.69 9.12 -16.31
N ALA A 45 17.03 8.39 -15.41
CA ALA A 45 15.59 8.55 -15.16
C ALA A 45 15.25 9.97 -14.72
N ILE A 46 16.04 10.56 -13.81
CA ILE A 46 15.85 11.93 -13.32
C ILE A 46 16.05 12.95 -14.44
N ALA A 47 17.08 12.80 -15.27
CA ALA A 47 17.31 13.73 -16.39
C ALA A 47 16.13 13.73 -17.37
N ALA A 48 15.58 12.56 -17.69
CA ALA A 48 14.39 12.45 -18.52
C ALA A 48 13.15 13.07 -17.83
N ALA A 49 12.95 12.83 -16.54
CA ALA A 49 11.86 13.41 -15.76
C ALA A 49 11.96 14.94 -15.68
N GLN A 50 13.15 15.51 -15.46
CA GLN A 50 13.40 16.95 -15.45
C GLN A 50 13.06 17.62 -16.79
N LYS A 51 13.28 16.91 -17.89
CA LYS A 51 12.94 17.40 -19.23
C LYS A 51 11.42 17.38 -19.48
N ALA A 52 10.72 16.34 -19.03
CA ALA A 52 9.31 16.14 -19.32
C ALA A 52 8.38 16.92 -18.35
N GLN A 53 8.73 16.99 -17.07
CA GLN A 53 7.86 17.48 -16.00
C GLN A 53 7.40 18.93 -16.17
N PRO A 54 8.24 19.91 -16.58
CA PRO A 54 7.77 21.30 -16.71
C PRO A 54 6.65 21.46 -17.73
N GLY A 55 6.74 20.77 -18.88
CA GLY A 55 5.68 20.74 -19.89
C GLY A 55 4.39 20.09 -19.38
N TRP A 56 4.53 19.00 -18.62
CA TRP A 56 3.40 18.33 -18.00
C TRP A 56 2.74 19.19 -16.92
N ALA A 57 3.51 19.86 -16.08
CA ALA A 57 3.00 20.81 -15.07
C ALA A 57 2.23 21.97 -15.69
N ALA A 58 2.71 22.49 -16.84
CA ALA A 58 2.06 23.56 -17.59
C ALA A 58 0.84 23.09 -18.37
N THR A 59 0.66 21.78 -18.57
CA THR A 59 -0.50 21.20 -19.24
C THR A 59 -1.75 21.44 -18.40
N ASN A 60 -2.84 21.92 -19.05
CA ASN A 60 -4.13 22.14 -18.41
C ASN A 60 -4.56 20.90 -17.60
N PRO A 61 -5.01 21.06 -16.33
CA PRO A 61 -5.39 19.94 -15.47
C PRO A 61 -6.41 19.00 -16.11
N GLN A 62 -7.36 19.53 -16.90
CA GLN A 62 -8.37 18.70 -17.58
C GLN A 62 -7.75 17.86 -18.72
N ARG A 63 -6.70 18.34 -19.39
CA ARG A 63 -5.98 17.54 -20.38
C ARG A 63 -5.19 16.41 -19.70
N ARG A 64 -4.59 16.68 -18.54
CA ARG A 64 -3.95 15.63 -17.74
C ARG A 64 -4.98 14.56 -17.30
N ALA A 65 -6.17 15.00 -16.85
CA ALA A 65 -7.25 14.08 -16.50
C ALA A 65 -7.68 13.19 -17.68
N ARG A 66 -7.69 13.69 -18.92
CA ARG A 66 -8.00 12.86 -20.11
C ARG A 66 -6.98 11.73 -20.30
N VAL A 67 -5.71 11.96 -20.03
CA VAL A 67 -4.69 10.91 -20.05
C VAL A 67 -4.99 9.87 -18.95
N MET A 68 -5.40 10.31 -17.76
CA MET A 68 -5.77 9.39 -16.67
C MET A 68 -7.02 8.56 -17.02
N PHE A 69 -8.03 9.13 -17.70
CA PHE A 69 -9.20 8.39 -18.21
C PHE A 69 -8.78 7.34 -19.25
N GLU A 70 -7.89 7.71 -20.16
CA GLU A 70 -7.41 6.75 -21.18
C GLU A 70 -6.54 5.67 -20.55
N PHE A 71 -5.69 6.00 -19.59
CA PHE A 71 -4.93 5.02 -18.81
C PHE A 71 -5.87 4.04 -18.09
N LYS A 72 -6.92 4.54 -17.41
CA LYS A 72 -7.95 3.70 -16.81
C LYS A 72 -8.53 2.72 -17.83
N ARG A 73 -8.97 3.22 -18.98
CA ARG A 73 -9.55 2.39 -20.05
C ARG A 73 -8.58 1.30 -20.55
N LEU A 74 -7.30 1.66 -20.72
CA LEU A 74 -6.27 0.70 -21.16
C LEU A 74 -6.02 -0.37 -20.11
N VAL A 75 -5.89 -0.01 -18.83
CA VAL A 75 -5.70 -0.98 -17.75
C VAL A 75 -6.92 -1.92 -17.64
N GLU A 76 -8.15 -1.40 -17.77
CA GLU A 76 -9.38 -2.22 -17.81
C GLU A 76 -9.38 -3.20 -19.01
N ALA A 77 -8.94 -2.74 -20.18
CA ALA A 77 -8.86 -3.58 -21.37
C ALA A 77 -7.80 -4.70 -21.26
N HIS A 78 -6.77 -4.48 -20.44
CA HIS A 78 -5.66 -5.42 -20.23
C HIS A 78 -5.72 -6.13 -18.88
N ILE A 79 -6.85 -6.11 -18.17
CA ILE A 79 -6.96 -6.63 -16.80
C ILE A 79 -6.56 -8.11 -16.69
N ASP A 80 -6.89 -8.93 -17.71
CA ASP A 80 -6.56 -10.36 -17.74
C ASP A 80 -5.05 -10.58 -17.93
N GLU A 81 -4.41 -9.81 -18.81
CA GLU A 81 -2.96 -9.82 -19.02
C GLU A 81 -2.24 -9.43 -17.72
N LEU A 82 -2.62 -8.31 -17.11
CA LEU A 82 -2.01 -7.78 -15.89
C LEU A 82 -2.19 -8.74 -14.71
N ALA A 83 -3.38 -9.32 -14.54
CA ALA A 83 -3.64 -10.29 -13.49
C ALA A 83 -2.81 -11.57 -13.67
N MET A 84 -2.59 -12.00 -14.90
CA MET A 84 -1.75 -13.18 -15.19
C MET A 84 -0.28 -12.88 -14.90
N LEU A 85 0.26 -11.72 -15.34
CA LEU A 85 1.62 -11.31 -15.01
C LEU A 85 1.86 -11.31 -13.49
N LEU A 86 0.91 -10.75 -12.74
CA LEU A 86 0.96 -10.70 -11.29
C LEU A 86 0.92 -12.11 -10.69
N SER A 87 -0.06 -12.93 -11.10
CA SER A 87 -0.24 -14.28 -10.58
C SER A 87 0.99 -15.15 -10.79
N CYS A 88 1.65 -15.04 -11.96
CA CYS A 88 2.84 -15.83 -12.29
C CYS A 88 4.08 -15.44 -11.48
N GLU A 89 4.23 -14.17 -11.09
CA GLU A 89 5.42 -13.69 -10.35
C GLU A 89 5.20 -13.68 -8.83
N HIS A 90 3.96 -13.42 -8.38
CA HIS A 90 3.64 -13.35 -6.95
C HIS A 90 3.16 -14.70 -6.38
N GLY A 91 2.38 -15.47 -7.14
CA GLY A 91 1.73 -16.70 -6.68
C GLY A 91 0.30 -16.55 -6.20
N LYS A 92 -0.27 -15.34 -6.06
CA LYS A 92 -1.69 -15.18 -5.71
C LYS A 92 -2.59 -15.65 -6.84
N VAL A 93 -3.77 -16.19 -6.50
CA VAL A 93 -4.72 -16.67 -7.50
C VAL A 93 -5.19 -15.56 -8.44
N VAL A 94 -5.44 -15.89 -9.70
CA VAL A 94 -5.79 -14.91 -10.75
C VAL A 94 -6.99 -14.03 -10.34
N ALA A 95 -7.98 -14.59 -9.64
CA ALA A 95 -9.13 -13.83 -9.18
C ALA A 95 -8.72 -12.72 -8.17
N ASP A 96 -7.80 -13.01 -7.25
CA ASP A 96 -7.26 -12.03 -6.30
C ASP A 96 -6.33 -11.01 -7.01
N ALA A 97 -5.57 -11.46 -8.02
CA ALA A 97 -4.75 -10.59 -8.86
C ALA A 97 -5.60 -9.56 -9.64
N LYS A 98 -6.77 -9.97 -10.17
CA LYS A 98 -7.75 -9.03 -10.75
C LYS A 98 -8.26 -8.03 -9.71
N GLY A 99 -8.50 -8.48 -8.49
CA GLY A 99 -8.88 -7.61 -7.38
C GLY A 99 -7.82 -6.55 -7.06
N ASP A 100 -6.54 -6.91 -7.12
CA ASP A 100 -5.42 -5.99 -6.97
C ASP A 100 -5.45 -4.88 -8.05
N VAL A 101 -5.55 -5.29 -9.32
CA VAL A 101 -5.65 -4.33 -10.44
C VAL A 101 -6.88 -3.43 -10.30
N GLN A 102 -8.05 -4.00 -9.95
CA GLN A 102 -9.29 -3.24 -9.77
C GLN A 102 -9.17 -2.20 -8.66
N ARG A 103 -8.56 -2.55 -7.52
CA ARG A 103 -8.36 -1.60 -6.42
C ARG A 103 -7.41 -0.46 -6.79
N GLY A 104 -6.43 -0.72 -7.66
CA GLY A 104 -5.62 0.33 -8.26
C GLY A 104 -6.43 1.22 -9.19
N LEU A 105 -7.28 0.63 -10.03
CA LEU A 105 -8.19 1.35 -10.94
C LEU A 105 -9.14 2.29 -10.20
N ASP A 106 -9.63 1.91 -9.02
CA ASP A 106 -10.50 2.76 -8.20
C ASP A 106 -9.79 4.09 -7.85
N VAL A 107 -8.48 4.04 -7.55
CA VAL A 107 -7.68 5.25 -7.26
C VAL A 107 -7.34 6.03 -8.54
N ILE A 108 -7.12 5.35 -9.67
CA ILE A 108 -6.96 6.04 -10.96
C ILE A 108 -8.26 6.78 -11.33
N GLU A 109 -9.42 6.19 -11.08
CA GLU A 109 -10.73 6.87 -11.27
C GLU A 109 -10.84 8.11 -10.39
N PHE A 110 -10.46 8.02 -9.11
CA PHE A 110 -10.35 9.19 -8.24
C PHE A 110 -9.39 10.23 -8.83
N ALA A 111 -8.25 9.81 -9.37
CA ALA A 111 -7.26 10.71 -9.98
C ALA A 111 -7.79 11.46 -11.21
N CYS A 112 -8.74 10.89 -11.96
CA CYS A 112 -9.45 11.58 -13.03
C CYS A 112 -10.20 12.82 -12.54
N GLY A 113 -10.66 12.83 -11.27
CA GLY A 113 -11.35 13.94 -10.62
C GLY A 113 -10.42 15.00 -9.98
N VAL A 114 -9.11 14.78 -9.98
CA VAL A 114 -8.12 15.69 -9.36
C VAL A 114 -8.24 17.16 -9.77
N PRO A 115 -8.63 17.53 -11.03
CA PRO A 115 -8.84 18.94 -11.39
C PRO A 115 -9.77 19.70 -10.42
N HIS A 116 -10.76 19.03 -9.84
CA HIS A 116 -11.69 19.64 -8.86
C HIS A 116 -11.01 19.91 -7.51
N LEU A 117 -9.99 19.12 -7.15
CA LEU A 117 -9.24 19.22 -5.89
C LEU A 117 -8.01 20.14 -5.99
N LEU A 118 -7.61 20.52 -7.21
CA LEU A 118 -6.52 21.47 -7.45
C LEU A 118 -6.95 22.93 -7.36
N LYS A 119 -8.27 23.19 -7.22
CA LYS A 119 -8.77 24.56 -7.01
C LYS A 119 -8.20 25.15 -5.75
N GLY A 120 -7.81 26.43 -5.84
CA GLY A 120 -7.38 27.22 -4.68
C GLY A 120 -8.56 27.98 -4.06
N GLU A 121 -8.24 28.74 -3.04
CA GLU A 121 -9.15 29.63 -2.33
C GLU A 121 -8.94 31.06 -2.80
N TYR A 122 -9.96 31.90 -2.75
CA TYR A 122 -9.92 33.33 -3.09
C TYR A 122 -10.65 34.15 -2.05
N THR A 123 -9.99 35.19 -1.55
CA THR A 123 -10.56 36.19 -0.64
C THR A 123 -10.47 37.54 -1.29
N GLN A 124 -11.62 38.10 -1.67
CA GLN A 124 -11.72 39.48 -2.15
C GLN A 124 -11.73 40.43 -0.94
N GLY A 125 -11.01 41.55 -1.03
CA GLY A 125 -11.04 42.57 -0.02
C GLY A 125 -10.42 42.13 1.31
N ALA A 126 -9.35 41.38 1.29
CA ALA A 126 -8.58 40.98 2.49
C ALA A 126 -7.93 42.19 3.19
N GLY A 127 -7.95 43.36 2.55
CA GLY A 127 -7.57 44.67 3.03
C GLY A 127 -7.97 45.74 2.02
N PRO A 128 -7.74 47.03 2.25
CA PRO A 128 -8.09 48.08 1.30
C PRO A 128 -7.38 47.89 -0.05
N GLY A 129 -8.16 47.54 -1.08
CA GLY A 129 -7.65 47.23 -2.43
C GLY A 129 -6.78 45.98 -2.53
N ILE A 130 -6.83 45.08 -1.54
CA ILE A 130 -6.01 43.85 -1.48
C ILE A 130 -6.91 42.63 -1.64
N ASP A 131 -6.54 41.76 -2.60
CA ASP A 131 -7.09 40.41 -2.73
C ASP A 131 -6.03 39.37 -2.42
N VAL A 132 -6.46 38.22 -1.89
CA VAL A 132 -5.57 37.08 -1.59
C VAL A 132 -6.15 35.82 -2.22
N TYR A 133 -5.29 35.06 -2.89
CA TYR A 133 -5.69 33.74 -3.41
C TYR A 133 -4.56 32.73 -3.29
N SER A 134 -4.95 31.47 -3.30
CA SER A 134 -4.02 30.36 -3.24
C SER A 134 -4.05 29.51 -4.51
N MET A 135 -2.94 28.87 -4.82
CA MET A 135 -2.81 27.93 -5.94
C MET A 135 -2.12 26.67 -5.47
N ARG A 136 -2.61 25.50 -5.92
CA ARG A 136 -1.91 24.22 -5.75
C ARG A 136 -1.00 23.97 -6.93
N LEU A 137 0.28 23.77 -6.66
CA LEU A 137 1.31 23.51 -7.67
C LEU A 137 1.93 22.14 -7.44
N PRO A 138 2.37 21.42 -8.51
CA PRO A 138 3.12 20.18 -8.35
C PRO A 138 4.44 20.41 -7.60
N LEU A 139 4.94 19.35 -6.98
CA LEU A 139 6.25 19.35 -6.30
C LEU A 139 7.42 19.32 -7.28
N GLY A 140 7.23 18.66 -8.42
CA GLY A 140 8.25 18.39 -9.43
C GLY A 140 8.40 16.89 -9.70
N ILE A 141 9.42 16.26 -9.16
CA ILE A 141 9.66 14.81 -9.31
C ILE A 141 9.34 14.14 -7.97
N GLY A 142 8.41 13.17 -8.02
CA GLY A 142 8.13 12.27 -6.92
C GLY A 142 8.71 10.88 -7.16
N ALA A 143 8.90 10.13 -6.09
CA ALA A 143 9.28 8.72 -6.18
C ALA A 143 8.37 7.83 -5.33
N GLY A 144 8.20 6.58 -5.77
CA GLY A 144 7.49 5.54 -5.04
C GLY A 144 8.33 4.28 -4.90
N ILE A 145 8.36 3.71 -3.71
CA ILE A 145 9.02 2.43 -3.42
C ILE A 145 7.93 1.49 -2.92
N THR A 146 7.66 0.41 -3.68
CA THR A 146 6.51 -0.44 -3.44
C THR A 146 6.89 -1.89 -3.13
N PRO A 147 6.08 -2.59 -2.30
CA PRO A 147 6.30 -3.98 -1.93
C PRO A 147 5.81 -4.95 -3.02
N PHE A 148 6.05 -6.23 -2.81
CA PHE A 148 5.67 -7.30 -3.74
C PHE A 148 4.19 -7.70 -3.68
N ASN A 149 3.52 -7.52 -2.54
CA ASN A 149 2.21 -8.13 -2.30
C ASN A 149 1.03 -7.50 -3.04
N PHE A 150 1.19 -6.27 -3.52
CA PHE A 150 0.21 -5.55 -4.36
C PHE A 150 0.93 -4.73 -5.44
N PRO A 151 1.51 -5.37 -6.46
CA PRO A 151 2.34 -4.70 -7.46
C PRO A 151 1.53 -3.88 -8.49
N ALA A 152 0.20 -3.97 -8.49
CA ALA A 152 -0.69 -3.10 -9.26
C ALA A 152 -1.26 -1.96 -8.41
N MET A 153 -1.93 -2.30 -7.33
CA MET A 153 -2.70 -1.36 -6.49
C MET A 153 -1.80 -0.28 -5.90
N ILE A 154 -0.73 -0.67 -5.22
CA ILE A 154 0.11 0.28 -4.48
C ILE A 154 0.85 1.25 -5.41
N PRO A 155 1.48 0.83 -6.52
CA PRO A 155 2.02 1.77 -7.49
C PRO A 155 0.96 2.76 -8.02
N MET A 156 -0.22 2.28 -8.41
CA MET A 156 -1.30 3.15 -8.92
C MET A 156 -1.81 4.15 -7.87
N TRP A 157 -1.78 3.80 -6.58
CA TRP A 157 -2.11 4.74 -5.50
C TRP A 157 -1.14 5.92 -5.45
N MET A 158 0.14 5.67 -5.74
CA MET A 158 1.19 6.67 -5.66
C MET A 158 1.27 7.49 -6.94
N PHE A 159 1.61 6.86 -8.08
CA PHE A 159 1.84 7.58 -9.31
C PHE A 159 0.56 8.19 -9.90
N GLY A 160 -0.61 7.54 -9.73
CA GLY A 160 -1.87 8.02 -10.28
C GLY A 160 -2.20 9.43 -9.81
N VAL A 161 -2.19 9.65 -8.49
CA VAL A 161 -2.45 10.98 -7.91
C VAL A 161 -1.31 11.96 -8.20
N ALA A 162 -0.05 11.52 -8.11
CA ALA A 162 1.12 12.36 -8.37
C ALA A 162 1.13 12.93 -9.79
N ILE A 163 0.89 12.08 -10.79
CA ILE A 163 0.88 12.45 -12.23
C ILE A 163 -0.33 13.36 -12.53
N ALA A 164 -1.51 13.04 -12.02
CA ALA A 164 -2.69 13.89 -12.17
C ALA A 164 -2.48 15.30 -11.58
N CYS A 165 -1.71 15.42 -10.49
CA CYS A 165 -1.30 16.69 -9.90
C CYS A 165 -0.24 17.46 -10.73
N GLY A 166 0.35 16.85 -11.76
CA GLY A 166 1.34 17.50 -12.65
C GLY A 166 2.80 17.19 -12.30
N ASN A 167 3.08 16.17 -11.49
CA ASN A 167 4.42 15.69 -11.21
C ASN A 167 4.90 14.69 -12.27
N ALA A 168 6.21 14.51 -12.40
CA ALA A 168 6.82 13.29 -12.91
C ALA A 168 7.00 12.31 -11.76
N PHE A 169 7.06 11.01 -12.07
CA PHE A 169 7.12 9.96 -11.08
C PHE A 169 8.14 8.87 -11.43
N ILE A 170 8.97 8.52 -10.48
CA ILE A 170 9.93 7.43 -10.57
C ILE A 170 9.47 6.32 -9.63
N LEU A 171 9.12 5.17 -10.18
CA LEU A 171 8.65 4.00 -9.45
C LEU A 171 9.79 3.00 -9.30
N LYS A 172 10.10 2.62 -8.05
CA LYS A 172 10.93 1.46 -7.72
C LYS A 172 10.02 0.36 -7.17
N PRO A 173 9.58 -0.59 -8.01
CA PRO A 173 8.77 -1.73 -7.54
C PRO A 173 9.65 -2.76 -6.84
N SER A 174 8.99 -3.79 -6.28
CA SER A 174 9.69 -4.98 -5.79
C SER A 174 10.44 -5.68 -6.92
N GLU A 175 11.63 -6.18 -6.62
CA GLU A 175 12.42 -7.01 -7.52
C GLU A 175 11.90 -8.44 -7.66
N ARG A 176 10.90 -8.82 -6.85
CA ARG A 176 10.32 -10.17 -6.85
C ARG A 176 9.26 -10.38 -7.93
N ASP A 177 8.53 -9.31 -8.26
CA ASP A 177 7.42 -9.30 -9.22
C ASP A 177 7.40 -8.01 -10.07
N PRO A 178 8.46 -7.77 -10.84
CA PRO A 178 8.74 -6.50 -11.50
C PRO A 178 7.97 -6.27 -12.80
N SER A 179 7.40 -7.31 -13.44
CA SER A 179 6.86 -7.20 -14.81
C SER A 179 5.61 -6.33 -14.89
N LEU A 180 4.69 -6.47 -13.95
CA LEU A 180 3.43 -5.72 -13.99
C LEU A 180 3.65 -4.21 -13.87
N PRO A 181 4.46 -3.67 -12.94
CA PRO A 181 4.75 -2.24 -12.89
C PRO A 181 5.38 -1.67 -14.17
N VAL A 182 6.20 -2.44 -14.88
CA VAL A 182 6.73 -2.06 -16.20
C VAL A 182 5.58 -1.92 -17.20
N ARG A 183 4.69 -2.92 -17.27
CA ARG A 183 3.54 -2.88 -18.17
C ARG A 183 2.60 -1.71 -17.88
N LEU A 184 2.42 -1.35 -16.60
CA LEU A 184 1.66 -0.15 -16.23
C LEU A 184 2.30 1.14 -16.75
N ALA A 185 3.64 1.25 -16.74
CA ALA A 185 4.33 2.40 -17.30
C ALA A 185 4.18 2.49 -18.82
N GLU A 186 4.27 1.37 -19.53
CA GLU A 186 3.99 1.30 -20.97
C GLU A 186 2.56 1.76 -21.29
N LEU A 187 1.56 1.26 -20.56
CA LEU A 187 0.16 1.67 -20.71
C LEU A 187 -0.05 3.17 -20.42
N MET A 188 0.71 3.74 -19.50
CA MET A 188 0.66 5.18 -19.21
C MET A 188 1.19 6.01 -20.40
N GLU A 189 2.23 5.56 -21.08
CA GLU A 189 2.72 6.18 -22.31
C GLU A 189 1.73 6.01 -23.46
N GLU A 190 1.15 4.81 -23.62
CA GLU A 190 0.08 4.53 -24.60
C GLU A 190 -1.14 5.43 -24.37
N ALA A 191 -1.46 5.78 -23.12
CA ALA A 191 -2.53 6.70 -22.76
C ALA A 191 -2.23 8.17 -23.12
N GLY A 192 -1.00 8.47 -23.56
CA GLY A 192 -0.58 9.80 -24.01
C GLY A 192 0.14 10.62 -22.94
N ALA A 193 0.60 10.02 -21.85
CA ALA A 193 1.54 10.68 -20.96
C ALA A 193 2.88 10.90 -21.70
N PRO A 194 3.50 12.08 -21.61
CA PRO A 194 4.80 12.30 -22.22
C PRO A 194 5.86 11.33 -21.66
N ALA A 195 6.71 10.81 -22.53
CA ALA A 195 7.83 9.96 -22.14
C ALA A 195 8.68 10.65 -21.04
N GLY A 196 8.97 9.93 -19.96
CA GLY A 196 9.67 10.45 -18.78
C GLY A 196 8.74 10.93 -17.65
N ILE A 197 7.42 10.94 -17.83
CA ILE A 197 6.46 11.27 -16.74
C ILE A 197 6.28 10.12 -15.78
N LEU A 198 6.20 8.88 -16.24
CA LEU A 198 6.26 7.68 -15.41
C LEU A 198 7.43 6.81 -15.85
N GLN A 199 8.34 6.50 -14.95
CA GLN A 199 9.49 5.64 -15.25
C GLN A 199 9.63 4.60 -14.14
N VAL A 200 10.13 3.42 -14.51
CA VAL A 200 10.35 2.32 -13.57
C VAL A 200 11.85 2.02 -13.48
N VAL A 201 12.37 2.10 -12.26
CA VAL A 201 13.75 1.74 -11.93
C VAL A 201 13.74 0.52 -11.03
N HIS A 202 14.44 -0.54 -11.41
CA HIS A 202 14.60 -1.72 -10.57
C HIS A 202 15.88 -1.60 -9.74
N GLY A 203 15.91 -2.24 -8.60
CA GLY A 203 17.08 -2.25 -7.73
C GLY A 203 16.73 -2.69 -6.32
N ASP A 204 17.77 -2.94 -5.57
CA ASP A 204 17.74 -3.28 -4.16
C ASP A 204 17.98 -2.04 -3.26
N LYS A 205 18.62 -2.23 -2.11
CA LYS A 205 18.95 -1.16 -1.17
C LYS A 205 19.73 0.00 -1.83
N GLU A 206 20.63 -0.29 -2.78
CA GLU A 206 21.43 0.74 -3.47
C GLU A 206 20.54 1.74 -4.21
N MET A 207 19.53 1.26 -4.95
CA MET A 207 18.56 2.12 -5.63
C MET A 207 17.68 2.90 -4.63
N VAL A 208 17.29 2.26 -3.52
CA VAL A 208 16.51 2.94 -2.46
C VAL A 208 17.31 4.10 -1.88
N ASP A 209 18.56 3.88 -1.52
CA ASP A 209 19.44 4.91 -0.96
C ASP A 209 19.68 6.04 -1.98
N ALA A 210 19.91 5.70 -3.25
CA ALA A 210 20.04 6.68 -4.32
C ALA A 210 18.79 7.57 -4.46
N ILE A 211 17.58 7.00 -4.38
CA ILE A 211 16.32 7.76 -4.41
C ILE A 211 16.21 8.70 -3.20
N LEU A 212 16.58 8.21 -2.01
CA LEU A 212 16.49 9.00 -0.79
C LEU A 212 17.47 10.17 -0.76
N ASP A 213 18.66 10.00 -1.34
CA ASP A 213 19.70 11.00 -1.31
C ASP A 213 19.61 12.01 -2.48
N HIS A 214 18.98 11.65 -3.61
CA HIS A 214 19.03 12.47 -4.82
C HIS A 214 18.23 13.79 -4.67
N PRO A 215 18.86 14.99 -4.83
CA PRO A 215 18.24 16.28 -4.51
C PRO A 215 17.06 16.68 -5.43
N ALA A 216 16.97 16.13 -6.64
CA ALA A 216 15.88 16.45 -7.57
C ALA A 216 14.55 15.76 -7.19
N ILE A 217 14.57 14.74 -6.34
CA ILE A 217 13.36 14.07 -5.86
C ILE A 217 12.82 14.86 -4.68
N ALA A 218 11.63 15.46 -4.85
CA ALA A 218 11.00 16.32 -3.86
C ALA A 218 10.16 15.56 -2.81
N ALA A 219 9.65 14.39 -3.17
CA ALA A 219 8.80 13.60 -2.29
C ALA A 219 8.97 12.09 -2.55
N VAL A 220 8.87 11.31 -1.47
CA VAL A 220 8.94 9.84 -1.51
C VAL A 220 7.72 9.25 -0.81
N SER A 221 7.04 8.33 -1.48
CA SER A 221 6.00 7.46 -0.92
C SER A 221 6.54 6.03 -0.83
N PHE A 222 6.34 5.38 0.30
CA PHE A 222 6.86 4.06 0.59
C PHE A 222 5.78 3.17 1.21
N VAL A 223 5.77 1.90 0.83
CA VAL A 223 5.05 0.84 1.54
C VAL A 223 5.98 -0.37 1.68
N GLY A 224 6.07 -0.94 2.88
CA GLY A 224 6.89 -2.12 3.18
C GLY A 224 6.93 -2.44 4.67
N SER A 225 7.97 -3.14 5.14
CA SER A 225 8.12 -3.45 6.57
C SER A 225 8.37 -2.20 7.41
N SER A 226 7.95 -2.20 8.68
CA SER A 226 8.03 -1.01 9.54
C SER A 226 9.45 -0.50 9.78
N ASP A 227 10.44 -1.38 9.86
CA ASP A 227 11.82 -0.95 10.06
C ASP A 227 12.36 -0.23 8.82
N ILE A 228 12.01 -0.72 7.63
CA ILE A 228 12.38 -0.06 6.37
C ILE A 228 11.56 1.23 6.19
N ALA A 229 10.26 1.25 6.53
CA ALA A 229 9.44 2.47 6.52
C ALA A 229 10.05 3.57 7.40
N HIS A 230 10.48 3.22 8.60
CA HIS A 230 11.16 4.12 9.52
C HIS A 230 12.51 4.62 8.97
N TYR A 231 13.28 3.71 8.35
CA TYR A 231 14.54 4.07 7.67
C TYR A 231 14.28 5.08 6.54
N VAL A 232 13.36 4.77 5.63
CA VAL A 232 12.99 5.63 4.49
C VAL A 232 12.50 7.00 4.97
N TYR A 233 11.66 7.02 6.00
CA TYR A 233 11.16 8.26 6.59
C TYR A 233 12.31 9.12 7.14
N ARG A 234 13.17 8.53 7.97
CA ARG A 234 14.31 9.26 8.56
C ARG A 234 15.26 9.83 7.51
N GLN A 235 15.69 8.99 6.56
CA GLN A 235 16.65 9.41 5.54
C GLN A 235 16.04 10.44 4.59
N GLY A 236 14.81 10.20 4.11
CA GLY A 236 14.16 11.13 3.21
C GLY A 236 13.90 12.50 3.84
N VAL A 237 13.45 12.55 5.10
CA VAL A 237 13.26 13.82 5.82
C VAL A 237 14.59 14.52 6.09
N ALA A 238 15.64 13.78 6.46
CA ALA A 238 16.99 14.35 6.65
C ALA A 238 17.54 14.96 5.33
N ALA A 239 17.17 14.40 4.18
CA ALA A 239 17.49 14.94 2.85
C ALA A 239 16.52 16.06 2.39
N GLY A 240 15.63 16.55 3.26
CA GLY A 240 14.70 17.65 2.98
C GLY A 240 13.50 17.26 2.11
N LYS A 241 13.23 15.96 1.93
CA LYS A 241 12.10 15.48 1.13
C LYS A 241 10.80 15.42 1.96
N ARG A 242 9.68 15.53 1.28
CA ARG A 242 8.40 15.14 1.83
C ARG A 242 8.30 13.61 1.79
N VAL A 243 7.93 12.98 2.91
CA VAL A 243 7.86 11.50 3.00
C VAL A 243 6.56 11.07 3.62
N GLN A 244 5.91 10.08 3.01
CA GLN A 244 4.90 9.23 3.64
C GLN A 244 5.36 7.78 3.52
N ALA A 245 5.50 7.09 4.65
CA ALA A 245 6.01 5.72 4.66
C ALA A 245 5.08 4.83 5.48
N MET A 246 4.43 3.89 4.78
CA MET A 246 3.53 2.91 5.39
C MET A 246 4.32 1.66 5.75
N GLY A 247 4.19 1.26 7.00
CA GLY A 247 4.88 0.10 7.58
C GLY A 247 3.98 -1.14 7.67
N GLY A 248 4.44 -2.11 8.45
CA GLY A 248 3.75 -3.37 8.73
C GLY A 248 2.52 -3.22 9.62
N ALA A 249 1.85 -4.32 9.84
CA ALA A 249 0.60 -4.39 10.57
C ALA A 249 0.50 -5.66 11.43
N LYS A 250 -0.35 -5.63 12.44
CA LYS A 250 -0.86 -6.80 13.17
C LYS A 250 -2.32 -6.52 13.49
N ASN A 251 -3.18 -6.65 12.48
CA ASN A 251 -4.57 -6.24 12.61
C ASN A 251 -5.34 -7.22 13.51
N HIS A 252 -6.23 -6.69 14.35
CA HIS A 252 -7.02 -7.45 15.30
C HIS A 252 -8.49 -7.46 14.89
N GLY A 253 -9.14 -8.62 14.94
CA GLY A 253 -10.58 -8.77 14.81
C GLY A 253 -11.20 -9.08 16.16
N VAL A 254 -11.88 -8.14 16.79
CA VAL A 254 -12.58 -8.33 18.07
C VAL A 254 -13.93 -8.99 17.81
N ILE A 255 -14.20 -10.13 18.47
CA ILE A 255 -15.42 -10.89 18.30
C ILE A 255 -16.22 -10.81 19.59
N MET A 256 -17.31 -10.04 19.58
CA MET A 256 -18.21 -9.89 20.73
C MET A 256 -19.10 -11.13 20.91
N PRO A 257 -19.60 -11.42 22.14
CA PRO A 257 -20.44 -12.58 22.40
C PRO A 257 -21.76 -12.63 21.62
N ASP A 258 -22.22 -11.46 21.11
CA ASP A 258 -23.44 -11.31 20.32
C ASP A 258 -23.20 -11.34 18.80
N ALA A 259 -21.95 -11.54 18.38
CA ALA A 259 -21.59 -11.61 16.97
C ALA A 259 -22.20 -12.84 16.26
N ASP A 260 -22.45 -12.72 14.97
CA ASP A 260 -22.81 -13.85 14.12
C ASP A 260 -21.57 -14.66 13.78
N LEU A 261 -21.34 -15.76 14.53
CA LEU A 261 -20.12 -16.54 14.38
C LEU A 261 -20.01 -17.25 13.01
N ASP A 262 -21.10 -17.56 12.35
CA ASP A 262 -21.07 -18.20 11.05
C ASP A 262 -20.61 -17.18 9.97
N GLN A 263 -21.11 -15.93 10.03
CA GLN A 263 -20.62 -14.84 9.22
C GLN A 263 -19.13 -14.55 9.52
N VAL A 264 -18.78 -14.43 10.81
CA VAL A 264 -17.40 -14.18 11.24
C VAL A 264 -16.43 -15.20 10.65
N VAL A 265 -16.74 -16.50 10.75
CA VAL A 265 -15.85 -17.57 10.24
C VAL A 265 -15.71 -17.52 8.72
N ALA A 266 -16.81 -17.29 7.98
CA ALA A 266 -16.78 -17.18 6.55
C ALA A 266 -15.86 -16.01 6.10
N GLU A 267 -15.99 -14.85 6.76
CA GLU A 267 -15.19 -13.65 6.44
C GLU A 267 -13.73 -13.77 6.91
N LEU A 268 -13.48 -14.36 8.09
CA LEU A 268 -12.14 -14.57 8.63
C LEU A 268 -11.30 -15.49 7.75
N SER A 269 -11.89 -16.52 7.16
CA SER A 269 -11.17 -17.43 6.28
C SER A 269 -10.50 -16.68 5.12
N GLY A 270 -11.22 -15.79 4.47
CA GLY A 270 -10.67 -14.93 3.42
C GLY A 270 -9.71 -13.86 3.95
N ALA A 271 -10.02 -13.26 5.12
CA ALA A 271 -9.23 -12.18 5.69
C ALA A 271 -7.88 -12.64 6.27
N ALA A 272 -7.81 -13.87 6.81
CA ALA A 272 -6.59 -14.41 7.39
C ALA A 272 -5.71 -15.15 6.37
N PHE A 273 -6.33 -15.91 5.46
CA PHE A 273 -5.62 -16.87 4.59
C PHE A 273 -5.57 -16.46 3.11
N GLY A 274 -6.42 -15.53 2.67
CA GLY A 274 -6.40 -15.04 1.28
C GLY A 274 -5.03 -14.50 0.89
N SER A 275 -4.59 -14.78 -0.35
CA SER A 275 -3.23 -14.47 -0.81
C SER A 275 -2.14 -15.06 0.09
N ALA A 276 -2.35 -16.27 0.62
CA ALA A 276 -1.46 -16.90 1.61
C ALA A 276 -1.13 -16.00 2.82
N GLY A 277 -2.03 -15.10 3.21
CA GLY A 277 -1.82 -14.14 4.31
C GLY A 277 -0.86 -12.98 3.99
N GLU A 278 -0.40 -12.83 2.74
CA GLU A 278 0.54 -11.78 2.32
C GLU A 278 -0.19 -10.45 2.02
N ARG A 279 -1.05 -10.01 2.94
CA ARG A 279 -1.79 -8.74 2.85
C ARG A 279 -1.52 -7.86 4.06
N CYS A 280 -1.24 -6.57 3.82
CA CYS A 280 -1.08 -5.57 4.90
C CYS A 280 -2.36 -5.39 5.75
N MET A 281 -3.51 -5.70 5.17
CA MET A 281 -4.81 -5.63 5.85
C MET A 281 -5.37 -6.99 6.24
N ALA A 282 -4.60 -8.09 6.11
CA ALA A 282 -5.01 -9.39 6.66
C ALA A 282 -5.37 -9.28 8.16
N LEU A 283 -6.24 -10.15 8.63
CA LEU A 283 -6.55 -10.30 10.07
C LEU A 283 -5.80 -11.52 10.65
N PRO A 284 -4.53 -11.38 11.04
CA PRO A 284 -3.75 -12.47 11.61
C PRO A 284 -4.07 -12.73 13.09
N VAL A 285 -4.84 -11.86 13.74
CA VAL A 285 -5.24 -12.00 15.16
C VAL A 285 -6.73 -11.83 15.30
N VAL A 286 -7.37 -12.76 16.02
CA VAL A 286 -8.75 -12.63 16.48
C VAL A 286 -8.79 -12.60 17.99
N VAL A 287 -9.64 -11.72 18.52
CA VAL A 287 -9.80 -11.45 19.96
C VAL A 287 -11.26 -11.73 20.35
N PRO A 288 -11.62 -13.01 20.57
CA PRO A 288 -12.95 -13.36 21.08
C PRO A 288 -13.10 -12.91 22.53
N VAL A 289 -14.23 -12.27 22.83
CA VAL A 289 -14.57 -11.78 24.17
C VAL A 289 -15.32 -12.87 24.96
N GLY A 290 -14.70 -13.37 26.01
CA GLY A 290 -15.19 -14.44 26.88
C GLY A 290 -14.85 -15.84 26.35
N GLU A 291 -14.57 -16.78 27.28
CA GLU A 291 -14.15 -18.14 26.97
C GLU A 291 -15.15 -18.89 26.07
N LYS A 292 -16.46 -18.74 26.33
CA LYS A 292 -17.50 -19.38 25.52
C LYS A 292 -17.48 -18.92 24.06
N THR A 293 -17.23 -17.65 23.83
CA THR A 293 -17.09 -17.09 22.46
C THR A 293 -15.85 -17.65 21.79
N ALA A 294 -14.74 -17.74 22.52
CA ALA A 294 -13.49 -18.28 22.02
C ALA A 294 -13.60 -19.75 21.61
N ASP A 295 -14.20 -20.58 22.48
CA ASP A 295 -14.38 -21.99 22.20
C ASP A 295 -15.33 -22.20 21.00
N ALA A 296 -16.46 -21.50 20.98
CA ALA A 296 -17.43 -21.58 19.89
C ALA A 296 -16.85 -21.08 18.54
N LEU A 297 -15.98 -20.07 18.56
CA LEU A 297 -15.26 -19.60 17.36
C LEU A 297 -14.27 -20.66 16.88
N ARG A 298 -13.44 -21.21 17.80
CA ARG A 298 -12.47 -22.26 17.48
C ARG A 298 -13.13 -23.49 16.86
N GLU A 299 -14.23 -23.98 17.46
CA GLU A 299 -14.99 -25.14 16.95
C GLU A 299 -15.47 -24.92 15.50
N ARG A 300 -15.85 -23.70 15.14
CA ARG A 300 -16.31 -23.36 13.77
C ARG A 300 -15.16 -23.12 12.80
N LEU A 301 -14.05 -22.56 13.27
CA LEU A 301 -12.86 -22.30 12.42
C LEU A 301 -12.23 -23.61 11.94
N LEU A 302 -12.14 -24.65 12.77
CA LEU A 302 -11.48 -25.89 12.40
C LEU A 302 -12.03 -26.53 11.12
N PRO A 303 -13.35 -26.77 10.96
CA PRO A 303 -13.88 -27.32 9.72
C PRO A 303 -13.82 -26.34 8.55
N ALA A 304 -13.81 -25.03 8.80
CA ALA A 304 -13.63 -24.02 7.75
C ALA A 304 -12.20 -24.04 7.20
N ILE A 305 -11.19 -24.07 8.08
CA ILE A 305 -9.77 -24.17 7.70
C ILE A 305 -9.51 -25.51 6.96
N ALA A 306 -10.07 -26.61 7.41
CA ALA A 306 -9.89 -27.91 6.76
C ALA A 306 -10.49 -28.00 5.35
N LYS A 307 -11.40 -27.10 4.98
CA LYS A 307 -11.99 -27.01 3.64
C LYS A 307 -11.20 -26.14 2.67
N LEU A 308 -10.23 -25.36 3.15
CA LEU A 308 -9.44 -24.47 2.29
C LEU A 308 -8.67 -25.28 1.26
N ARG A 309 -8.78 -24.87 0.02
CA ARG A 309 -8.09 -25.48 -1.12
C ARG A 309 -6.88 -24.66 -1.50
N ILE A 310 -5.72 -25.25 -1.32
CA ILE A 310 -4.44 -24.66 -1.72
C ILE A 310 -4.10 -25.23 -3.08
N GLY A 311 -3.84 -24.38 -4.04
CA GLY A 311 -3.56 -24.81 -5.42
C GLY A 311 -2.60 -23.88 -6.14
N VAL A 312 -2.27 -24.22 -7.37
CA VAL A 312 -1.49 -23.31 -8.22
C VAL A 312 -2.28 -22.02 -8.47
N SER A 313 -1.58 -20.93 -8.66
CA SER A 313 -2.20 -19.61 -8.81
C SER A 313 -3.20 -19.48 -9.97
N THR A 314 -3.10 -20.35 -10.95
CA THR A 314 -4.02 -20.44 -12.11
C THR A 314 -5.21 -21.38 -11.89
N ASP A 315 -5.24 -22.11 -10.78
CA ASP A 315 -6.40 -22.94 -10.41
C ASP A 315 -7.57 -22.03 -9.99
N LYS A 316 -8.69 -22.12 -10.71
CA LYS A 316 -9.90 -21.33 -10.46
C LYS A 316 -10.62 -21.72 -9.16
N ASP A 317 -10.32 -22.91 -8.68
CA ASP A 317 -10.95 -23.49 -7.51
C ASP A 317 -10.09 -23.33 -6.24
N ALA A 318 -8.85 -22.87 -6.36
CA ALA A 318 -8.00 -22.62 -5.21
C ALA A 318 -8.43 -21.36 -4.44
N ASP A 319 -8.47 -21.46 -3.10
CA ASP A 319 -8.73 -20.33 -2.21
C ASP A 319 -7.49 -19.43 -2.11
N TYR A 320 -6.29 -20.02 -2.13
CA TYR A 320 -5.03 -19.28 -2.25
C TYR A 320 -3.91 -20.13 -2.85
N GLY A 321 -2.89 -19.43 -3.36
CA GLY A 321 -1.72 -20.00 -4.00
C GLY A 321 -0.49 -20.07 -3.08
N PRO A 322 0.72 -20.26 -3.64
CA PRO A 322 1.96 -20.26 -2.88
C PRO A 322 2.32 -18.86 -2.36
N VAL A 323 3.23 -18.77 -1.41
CA VAL A 323 3.91 -17.52 -1.02
C VAL A 323 4.98 -17.16 -2.06
N VAL A 324 5.41 -15.89 -2.05
CA VAL A 324 6.23 -15.29 -3.12
C VAL A 324 7.56 -15.99 -3.40
N ASN A 325 8.25 -16.55 -2.38
CA ASN A 325 9.50 -17.27 -2.56
C ASN A 325 9.85 -18.18 -1.37
N ALA A 326 10.90 -19.01 -1.56
CA ALA A 326 11.38 -19.96 -0.55
C ALA A 326 11.83 -19.29 0.76
N ALA A 327 12.51 -18.15 0.66
CA ALA A 327 12.99 -17.44 1.85
C ALA A 327 11.82 -16.93 2.70
N HIS A 328 10.76 -16.47 2.06
CA HIS A 328 9.55 -16.04 2.75
C HIS A 328 8.81 -17.21 3.38
N ARG A 329 8.68 -18.36 2.68
CA ARG A 329 8.13 -19.60 3.25
C ARG A 329 8.88 -20.02 4.50
N ALA A 330 10.19 -20.09 4.44
CA ALA A 330 11.02 -20.45 5.59
C ALA A 330 10.87 -19.48 6.77
N ARG A 331 10.72 -18.18 6.49
CA ARG A 331 10.43 -17.17 7.51
C ARG A 331 9.09 -17.40 8.19
N VAL A 332 8.04 -17.70 7.44
CA VAL A 332 6.71 -18.00 8.01
C VAL A 332 6.75 -19.26 8.86
N GLU A 333 7.38 -20.34 8.37
CA GLU A 333 7.59 -21.59 9.12
C GLU A 333 8.37 -21.35 10.42
N GLY A 334 9.39 -20.48 10.38
CA GLY A 334 10.14 -20.06 11.55
C GLY A 334 9.28 -19.34 12.60
N TRP A 335 8.37 -18.47 12.17
CA TRP A 335 7.43 -17.81 13.07
C TRP A 335 6.41 -18.77 13.70
N ILE A 336 5.98 -19.79 12.93
CA ILE A 336 5.12 -20.85 13.49
C ILE A 336 5.89 -21.60 14.57
N GLN A 337 7.16 -21.95 14.32
CA GLN A 337 8.01 -22.61 15.33
C GLN A 337 8.19 -21.71 16.57
N THR A 338 8.45 -20.41 16.38
CA THR A 338 8.54 -19.46 17.50
C THR A 338 7.28 -19.45 18.35
N GLY A 339 6.09 -19.46 17.75
CA GLY A 339 4.83 -19.53 18.50
C GLY A 339 4.70 -20.81 19.35
N VAL A 340 5.13 -21.95 18.81
CA VAL A 340 5.19 -23.24 19.54
C VAL A 340 6.17 -23.15 20.72
N ASP A 341 7.38 -22.65 20.47
CA ASP A 341 8.44 -22.55 21.48
C ASP A 341 8.05 -21.58 22.62
N GLU A 342 7.24 -20.57 22.33
CA GLU A 342 6.71 -19.63 23.32
C GLU A 342 5.50 -20.18 24.11
N GLY A 343 5.03 -21.38 23.75
CA GLY A 343 3.97 -22.09 24.45
C GLY A 343 2.55 -21.74 24.02
N ALA A 344 2.35 -21.18 22.82
CA ALA A 344 1.04 -21.09 22.19
C ALA A 344 0.56 -22.49 21.76
N GLU A 345 -0.73 -22.75 21.84
CA GLU A 345 -1.31 -24.01 21.38
C GLU A 345 -1.42 -23.99 19.84
N LEU A 346 -0.59 -24.79 19.15
CA LEU A 346 -0.72 -24.98 17.70
C LEU A 346 -1.85 -25.97 17.41
N VAL A 347 -3.02 -25.44 17.00
CA VAL A 347 -4.25 -26.22 16.77
C VAL A 347 -4.28 -26.81 15.37
N VAL A 348 -3.79 -26.06 14.39
CA VAL A 348 -3.59 -26.51 13.00
C VAL A 348 -2.18 -26.13 12.58
N ASP A 349 -1.42 -27.09 12.07
CA ASP A 349 -0.05 -26.88 11.59
C ASP A 349 -0.01 -26.94 10.07
N GLY A 350 0.28 -25.81 9.45
CA GLY A 350 0.41 -25.69 7.99
C GLY A 350 1.82 -25.99 7.44
N ARG A 351 2.79 -26.24 8.32
CA ARG A 351 4.17 -26.56 7.90
C ARG A 351 4.22 -27.92 7.23
N GLY A 352 5.17 -28.08 6.29
CA GLY A 352 5.33 -29.34 5.56
C GLY A 352 4.23 -29.63 4.54
N PHE A 353 3.31 -28.70 4.30
CA PHE A 353 2.35 -28.86 3.21
C PHE A 353 3.08 -28.93 1.87
N THR A 354 2.71 -29.91 1.04
CA THR A 354 3.18 -30.06 -0.33
C THR A 354 2.01 -30.26 -1.28
N LEU A 355 2.03 -29.58 -2.42
CA LEU A 355 1.06 -29.75 -3.47
C LEU A 355 1.56 -30.82 -4.46
N GLN A 356 0.78 -31.89 -4.66
CA GLN A 356 1.14 -32.98 -5.56
C GLN A 356 1.41 -32.47 -6.99
N GLY A 357 2.57 -32.83 -7.55
CA GLY A 357 3.05 -32.37 -8.87
C GLY A 357 3.70 -30.96 -8.84
N HIS A 358 3.75 -30.33 -7.68
CA HIS A 358 4.35 -29.01 -7.46
C HIS A 358 5.18 -28.96 -6.17
N GLU A 359 5.90 -30.03 -5.86
CA GLU A 359 6.61 -30.24 -4.59
C GLU A 359 7.73 -29.20 -4.35
N GLN A 360 8.23 -28.57 -5.41
CA GLN A 360 9.23 -27.51 -5.34
C GLN A 360 8.62 -26.11 -5.23
N GLY A 361 7.30 -25.99 -5.42
CA GLY A 361 6.58 -24.73 -5.24
C GLY A 361 6.63 -24.23 -3.79
N PHE A 362 6.37 -22.96 -3.59
CA PHE A 362 6.50 -22.30 -2.28
C PHE A 362 5.19 -22.36 -1.48
N PHE A 363 4.51 -23.51 -1.51
CA PHE A 363 3.24 -23.69 -0.82
C PHE A 363 3.44 -23.87 0.69
N ILE A 364 2.51 -23.36 1.47
CA ILE A 364 2.40 -23.54 2.91
C ILE A 364 0.92 -23.62 3.30
N GLY A 365 0.60 -24.55 4.20
CA GLY A 365 -0.77 -24.74 4.71
C GLY A 365 -1.18 -23.64 5.69
N PRO A 366 -2.50 -23.53 5.99
CA PRO A 366 -3.01 -22.63 7.00
C PRO A 366 -2.61 -23.11 8.40
N SER A 367 -2.24 -22.17 9.28
CA SER A 367 -1.95 -22.48 10.67
C SER A 367 -2.88 -21.72 11.60
N LEU A 368 -3.30 -22.39 12.68
CA LEU A 368 -4.13 -21.80 13.73
C LEU A 368 -3.48 -22.01 15.09
N PHE A 369 -3.29 -20.91 15.80
CA PHE A 369 -2.88 -20.91 17.20
C PHE A 369 -4.03 -20.50 18.11
N ASP A 370 -4.10 -21.11 19.29
CA ASP A 370 -4.93 -20.66 20.40
C ASP A 370 -4.06 -20.35 21.63
N HIS A 371 -4.66 -19.70 22.62
CA HIS A 371 -3.99 -19.27 23.86
C HIS A 371 -2.73 -18.44 23.63
N VAL A 372 -2.71 -17.66 22.55
CA VAL A 372 -1.59 -16.73 22.28
C VAL A 372 -1.63 -15.59 23.29
N LYS A 373 -0.45 -15.22 23.81
CA LYS A 373 -0.33 -14.14 24.80
C LYS A 373 0.32 -12.90 24.19
N PRO A 374 -0.05 -11.69 24.65
CA PRO A 374 0.52 -10.43 24.14
C PRO A 374 2.04 -10.28 24.36
N THR A 375 2.62 -11.09 25.24
CA THR A 375 4.06 -11.12 25.52
C THR A 375 4.87 -11.87 24.48
N MET A 376 4.25 -12.75 23.70
CA MET A 376 4.90 -13.60 22.70
C MET A 376 5.42 -12.78 21.51
N GLN A 377 6.58 -13.14 20.97
CA GLN A 377 7.16 -12.48 19.80
C GLN A 377 6.32 -12.75 18.54
N SER A 378 5.79 -13.97 18.40
CA SER A 378 4.88 -14.37 17.33
C SER A 378 3.59 -13.52 17.28
N TYR A 379 3.14 -12.96 18.43
CA TYR A 379 2.06 -11.98 18.49
C TYR A 379 2.55 -10.56 18.14
N LYS A 380 3.70 -10.14 18.66
CA LYS A 380 4.21 -8.77 18.50
C LYS A 380 4.63 -8.46 17.07
N GLU A 381 5.14 -9.46 16.34
CA GLU A 381 5.73 -9.27 15.02
C GLU A 381 4.75 -9.67 13.90
N GLU A 382 4.89 -9.02 12.75
CA GLU A 382 4.14 -9.35 11.54
C GLU A 382 4.70 -10.62 10.89
N ILE A 383 3.91 -11.70 10.86
CA ILE A 383 4.29 -12.97 10.25
C ILE A 383 4.24 -12.88 8.72
N PHE A 384 3.19 -12.28 8.19
CA PHE A 384 2.93 -12.09 6.76
C PHE A 384 2.80 -13.42 6.00
N GLY A 385 2.01 -14.33 6.56
CA GLY A 385 1.77 -15.68 6.07
C GLY A 385 0.40 -16.20 6.52
N PRO A 386 -0.03 -17.40 6.12
CA PRO A 386 -1.36 -17.94 6.41
C PRO A 386 -1.44 -18.47 7.85
N VAL A 387 -1.28 -17.57 8.81
CA VAL A 387 -1.24 -17.88 10.25
C VAL A 387 -2.27 -17.02 10.99
N LEU A 388 -3.25 -17.66 11.61
CA LEU A 388 -4.26 -17.03 12.44
C LEU A 388 -4.00 -17.34 13.93
N GLN A 389 -4.08 -16.32 14.77
CA GLN A 389 -3.83 -16.40 16.21
C GLN A 389 -5.08 -16.01 16.99
N ILE A 390 -5.52 -16.84 17.94
CA ILE A 390 -6.58 -16.53 18.88
C ILE A 390 -5.95 -16.00 20.17
N VAL A 391 -6.31 -14.78 20.53
CA VAL A 391 -5.94 -14.11 21.79
C VAL A 391 -7.22 -13.86 22.56
N ARG A 392 -7.44 -14.61 23.64
CA ARG A 392 -8.68 -14.58 24.41
C ARG A 392 -8.75 -13.34 25.30
N ALA A 393 -9.83 -12.57 25.21
CA ALA A 393 -10.10 -11.41 26.06
C ALA A 393 -11.17 -11.74 27.11
N ALA A 394 -11.02 -11.24 28.34
CA ALA A 394 -11.99 -11.45 29.38
C ALA A 394 -13.32 -10.71 29.16
N ASP A 395 -13.19 -9.45 28.69
CA ASP A 395 -14.32 -8.56 28.44
C ASP A 395 -14.00 -7.56 27.30
N PHE A 396 -14.92 -6.62 27.07
CA PHE A 396 -14.77 -5.57 26.03
C PHE A 396 -13.56 -4.67 26.29
N GLU A 397 -13.30 -4.29 27.53
CA GLU A 397 -12.21 -3.38 27.89
C GLU A 397 -10.85 -4.04 27.67
N ASP A 398 -10.73 -5.33 27.99
CA ASP A 398 -9.53 -6.11 27.70
C ASP A 398 -9.29 -6.24 26.19
N ALA A 399 -10.32 -6.56 25.41
CA ALA A 399 -10.22 -6.62 23.94
C ALA A 399 -9.83 -5.27 23.30
N LEU A 400 -10.40 -4.18 23.81
CA LEU A 400 -10.05 -2.81 23.38
C LEU A 400 -8.59 -2.47 23.74
N ALA A 401 -8.14 -2.87 24.95
CA ALA A 401 -6.78 -2.66 25.41
C ALA A 401 -5.76 -3.45 24.56
N LEU A 402 -6.05 -4.73 24.23
CA LEU A 402 -5.22 -5.55 23.34
C LEU A 402 -5.03 -4.90 21.96
N ALA A 403 -6.11 -4.52 21.30
CA ALA A 403 -6.06 -3.87 19.98
C ALA A 403 -5.36 -2.51 20.03
N SER A 404 -5.64 -1.71 21.08
CA SER A 404 -5.07 -0.37 21.24
C SER A 404 -3.61 -0.39 21.72
N GLY A 405 -3.19 -1.39 22.47
CA GLY A 405 -1.86 -1.49 23.07
C GLY A 405 -0.78 -2.01 22.11
N HIS A 406 -1.16 -2.60 20.97
CA HIS A 406 -0.21 -3.16 20.03
C HIS A 406 0.66 -2.06 19.38
N GLN A 407 1.93 -2.39 19.04
CA GLN A 407 2.87 -1.44 18.43
C GLN A 407 2.44 -0.97 17.03
N TYR A 408 1.66 -1.75 16.32
CA TYR A 408 1.07 -1.40 15.04
C TYR A 408 -0.36 -0.85 15.21
N GLY A 409 -0.78 0.00 14.28
CA GLY A 409 -2.09 0.63 14.30
C GLY A 409 -2.63 0.85 12.88
N ASN A 410 -2.51 -0.15 11.99
CA ASN A 410 -2.98 -0.05 10.61
C ASN A 410 -4.49 -0.22 10.52
N GLY A 411 -5.00 -1.42 10.83
CA GLY A 411 -6.42 -1.74 10.79
C GLY A 411 -6.88 -2.56 11.99
N VAL A 412 -8.18 -2.52 12.25
CA VAL A 412 -8.85 -3.31 13.27
C VAL A 412 -10.30 -3.55 12.85
N ALA A 413 -10.88 -4.67 13.26
CA ALA A 413 -12.31 -4.92 13.07
C ALA A 413 -12.98 -5.26 14.41
N ILE A 414 -14.27 -4.96 14.53
CA ILE A 414 -15.14 -5.48 15.58
C ILE A 414 -16.38 -6.12 14.96
N PHE A 415 -16.74 -7.30 15.43
CA PHE A 415 -17.94 -8.03 15.03
C PHE A 415 -18.92 -8.06 16.22
N THR A 416 -20.07 -7.42 16.02
CA THR A 416 -21.11 -7.29 17.05
C THR A 416 -22.44 -6.90 16.44
N ARG A 417 -23.54 -7.26 17.09
CA ARG A 417 -24.90 -6.75 16.81
C ARG A 417 -25.27 -5.57 17.70
N ASN A 418 -24.40 -5.20 18.66
CA ASN A 418 -24.62 -4.11 19.60
C ASN A 418 -24.03 -2.79 19.07
N GLY A 419 -24.88 -1.88 18.61
CA GLY A 419 -24.45 -0.59 18.06
C GLY A 419 -23.75 0.32 19.08
N HIS A 420 -24.01 0.16 20.39
CA HIS A 420 -23.29 0.89 21.44
C HIS A 420 -21.83 0.40 21.54
N ALA A 421 -21.63 -0.91 21.62
CA ALA A 421 -20.29 -1.50 21.66
C ALA A 421 -19.47 -1.11 20.41
N ALA A 422 -20.09 -1.15 19.22
CA ALA A 422 -19.44 -0.75 17.96
C ALA A 422 -19.01 0.72 17.98
N ARG A 423 -19.86 1.63 18.48
CA ARG A 423 -19.55 3.06 18.59
C ARG A 423 -18.42 3.34 19.59
N GLU A 424 -18.51 2.73 20.78
CA GLU A 424 -17.50 2.86 21.82
C GLU A 424 -16.13 2.35 21.33
N PHE A 425 -16.12 1.20 20.67
CA PHE A 425 -14.91 0.65 20.09
C PHE A 425 -14.29 1.60 19.05
N ALA A 426 -15.08 2.02 18.08
CA ALA A 426 -14.59 2.91 17.01
C ALA A 426 -14.09 4.27 17.53
N ALA A 427 -14.70 4.80 18.59
CA ALA A 427 -14.29 6.08 19.19
C ALA A 427 -13.02 5.96 20.03
N ARG A 428 -12.75 4.79 20.65
CA ARG A 428 -11.71 4.64 21.66
C ARG A 428 -10.48 3.86 21.18
N VAL A 429 -10.61 3.02 20.16
CA VAL A 429 -9.49 2.21 19.68
C VAL A 429 -8.39 3.07 19.05
N ASN A 430 -7.13 2.83 19.44
CA ASN A 430 -5.97 3.60 18.95
C ASN A 430 -5.38 2.97 17.69
N VAL A 431 -6.16 2.96 16.59
CA VAL A 431 -5.83 2.38 15.28
C VAL A 431 -6.39 3.27 14.16
N GLY A 432 -5.70 3.36 13.03
CA GLY A 432 -6.02 4.31 11.97
C GLY A 432 -7.26 3.97 11.13
N MET A 433 -7.56 2.68 10.94
CA MET A 433 -8.72 2.22 10.16
C MET A 433 -9.55 1.21 10.95
N VAL A 434 -10.86 1.40 11.04
CA VAL A 434 -11.76 0.59 11.85
C VAL A 434 -12.89 0.02 10.99
N GLY A 435 -13.06 -1.30 11.03
CA GLY A 435 -14.20 -2.01 10.45
C GLY A 435 -15.23 -2.39 11.50
N ILE A 436 -16.50 -2.17 11.24
CA ILE A 436 -17.61 -2.67 12.03
C ILE A 436 -18.35 -3.71 11.20
N ASN A 437 -18.24 -4.97 11.59
CA ASN A 437 -18.72 -6.12 10.81
C ASN A 437 -18.12 -6.17 9.38
N VAL A 438 -16.92 -5.63 9.22
CA VAL A 438 -16.12 -5.66 7.99
C VAL A 438 -14.70 -6.06 8.38
N PRO A 439 -14.20 -7.22 7.97
CA PRO A 439 -12.91 -7.75 8.43
C PRO A 439 -11.71 -6.95 7.93
N ILE A 440 -11.80 -6.44 6.70
CA ILE A 440 -10.71 -5.71 6.03
C ILE A 440 -11.21 -4.31 5.65
N PRO A 441 -11.09 -3.31 6.56
CA PRO A 441 -11.64 -1.97 6.36
C PRO A 441 -10.79 -1.10 5.42
N VAL A 442 -10.44 -1.61 4.23
CA VAL A 442 -9.75 -0.81 3.21
C VAL A 442 -10.70 0.25 2.67
N PRO A 443 -10.38 1.54 2.81
CA PRO A 443 -11.27 2.61 2.39
C PRO A 443 -11.43 2.65 0.87
N VAL A 444 -12.54 3.19 0.39
CA VAL A 444 -12.74 3.54 -1.02
C VAL A 444 -11.82 4.69 -1.43
N ALA A 445 -11.54 4.83 -2.72
CA ALA A 445 -10.46 5.69 -3.24
C ALA A 445 -10.53 7.18 -2.86
N TYR A 446 -11.72 7.71 -2.57
CA TYR A 446 -11.92 9.11 -2.14
C TYR A 446 -11.87 9.31 -0.62
N HIS A 447 -11.69 8.24 0.16
CA HIS A 447 -11.23 8.26 1.54
C HIS A 447 -9.76 7.86 1.58
N THR A 448 -9.05 8.27 2.63
CA THR A 448 -7.61 8.05 2.69
C THR A 448 -7.27 6.71 3.35
N PHE A 449 -6.28 6.00 2.79
CA PHE A 449 -5.67 4.84 3.43
C PHE A 449 -4.50 5.31 4.30
N GLY A 450 -4.54 4.98 5.58
CA GLY A 450 -3.47 5.36 6.50
C GLY A 450 -3.49 4.54 7.76
N GLY A 451 -2.38 4.55 8.46
CA GLY A 451 -2.17 3.87 9.72
C GLY A 451 -1.67 4.83 10.79
N TRP A 452 -1.62 4.34 12.01
CA TRP A 452 -1.04 5.04 13.16
C TRP A 452 0.16 4.26 13.70
N LYS A 453 0.88 4.84 14.65
CA LYS A 453 2.02 4.23 15.35
C LYS A 453 3.11 3.75 14.35
N ARG A 454 3.63 2.52 14.51
CA ARG A 454 4.66 1.96 13.62
C ARG A 454 4.12 1.48 12.25
N SER A 455 2.80 1.60 12.02
CA SER A 455 2.22 1.30 10.71
C SER A 455 2.24 2.48 9.74
N ALA A 456 2.54 3.71 10.19
CA ALA A 456 2.69 4.86 9.30
C ALA A 456 3.64 5.91 9.89
N PHE A 457 4.47 6.48 9.03
CA PHE A 457 5.40 7.57 9.34
C PHE A 457 5.15 8.72 8.36
N GLY A 458 5.03 9.94 8.87
CA GLY A 458 4.61 11.15 8.15
C GLY A 458 3.17 11.54 8.48
N ASP A 459 2.79 12.76 8.11
CA ASP A 459 1.51 13.38 8.50
C ASP A 459 0.39 13.14 7.49
N THR A 460 0.72 12.66 6.29
CA THR A 460 -0.25 12.46 5.21
C THR A 460 -0.39 10.98 4.88
N ASN A 461 -1.62 10.59 4.57
CA ASN A 461 -1.96 9.22 4.17
C ASN A 461 -1.90 9.04 2.64
N GLN A 462 -2.05 7.80 2.16
CA GLN A 462 -2.11 7.45 0.74
C GLN A 462 -3.42 7.96 0.13
N HIS A 463 -3.47 8.16 -1.17
CA HIS A 463 -4.62 8.55 -1.99
C HIS A 463 -5.70 9.46 -1.33
N GLY A 464 -6.85 9.65 -1.97
CA GLY A 464 -7.87 10.57 -1.51
C GLY A 464 -7.39 12.04 -1.51
N PRO A 465 -8.11 12.95 -0.83
CA PRO A 465 -7.69 14.36 -0.71
C PRO A 465 -6.32 14.53 -0.04
N GLU A 466 -5.94 13.65 0.88
CA GLU A 466 -4.61 13.67 1.52
C GLU A 466 -3.49 13.37 0.51
N GLY A 467 -3.71 12.44 -0.43
CA GLY A 467 -2.77 12.19 -1.52
C GLY A 467 -2.57 13.42 -2.41
N VAL A 468 -3.63 14.18 -2.70
CA VAL A 468 -3.51 15.44 -3.46
C VAL A 468 -2.71 16.48 -2.66
N LYS A 469 -2.93 16.58 -1.35
CA LYS A 469 -2.14 17.46 -0.47
C LYS A 469 -0.67 17.03 -0.45
N PHE A 470 -0.41 15.73 -0.36
CA PHE A 470 0.95 15.19 -0.36
C PHE A 470 1.72 15.53 -1.63
N TRP A 471 1.11 15.39 -2.81
CA TRP A 471 1.75 15.60 -4.11
C TRP A 471 1.70 17.05 -4.61
N THR A 472 1.22 18.01 -3.82
CA THR A 472 1.14 19.41 -4.18
C THR A 472 1.69 20.33 -3.08
N LYS A 473 2.08 21.55 -3.46
CA LYS A 473 2.40 22.67 -2.57
C LYS A 473 1.49 23.85 -2.85
N ILE A 474 1.20 24.62 -1.82
CA ILE A 474 0.36 25.82 -1.93
C ILE A 474 1.28 27.03 -2.15
N LYS A 475 0.89 27.88 -3.13
CA LYS A 475 1.42 29.23 -3.27
C LYS A 475 0.30 30.21 -2.96
N THR A 476 0.53 31.11 -2.03
CA THR A 476 -0.37 32.21 -1.70
C THR A 476 0.08 33.46 -2.39
N ILE A 477 -0.83 34.16 -3.06
CA ILE A 477 -0.60 35.42 -3.77
C ILE A 477 -1.45 36.48 -3.13
N THR A 478 -0.79 37.57 -2.70
CA THR A 478 -1.43 38.80 -2.25
C THR A 478 -1.25 39.83 -3.34
N GLN A 479 -2.31 40.41 -3.85
CA GLN A 479 -2.27 41.38 -4.93
C GLN A 479 -2.98 42.67 -4.57
N ARG A 480 -2.47 43.78 -5.06
CA ARG A 480 -3.10 45.09 -5.09
C ARG A 480 -2.89 45.69 -6.47
N TRP A 481 -3.95 46.14 -7.11
CA TRP A 481 -3.86 46.84 -8.37
C TRP A 481 -3.94 48.35 -8.11
N PRO A 482 -3.02 49.16 -8.67
CA PRO A 482 -3.08 50.61 -8.54
C PRO A 482 -4.34 51.15 -9.21
N ASP A 483 -5.11 51.98 -8.50
CA ASP A 483 -6.33 52.62 -8.95
C ASP A 483 -6.14 54.16 -9.09
N GLY A 484 -4.94 54.65 -9.20
CA GLY A 484 -4.56 56.06 -9.30
C GLY A 484 -3.35 56.43 -8.44
N ALA A 485 -3.16 57.75 -8.17
CA ALA A 485 -2.08 58.18 -7.34
C ALA A 485 -2.19 57.57 -5.93
N PRO A 486 -1.08 57.10 -5.31
CA PRO A 486 -1.12 56.52 -3.98
C PRO A 486 -1.61 57.59 -3.02
N ASP A 487 -2.76 57.38 -2.38
CA ASP A 487 -3.09 58.05 -1.15
C ASP A 487 -1.95 57.78 -0.19
N GLY A 488 -1.42 58.81 0.45
CA GLY A 488 -0.20 58.82 1.26
C GLY A 488 -0.18 57.89 2.47
N GLY A 489 -0.54 56.61 2.26
CA GLY A 489 -0.43 55.56 3.22
C GLY A 489 1.04 55.31 3.58
N ASN A 490 1.35 55.17 4.84
CA ASN A 490 2.69 54.92 5.31
C ASN A 490 3.19 53.55 4.82
N ALA A 491 4.05 53.53 3.78
CA ALA A 491 4.58 52.33 3.17
C ALA A 491 5.39 51.43 4.15
N PHE A 492 5.69 51.93 5.34
CA PHE A 492 6.40 51.19 6.39
C PHE A 492 5.49 50.47 7.37
N ILE A 493 4.17 50.58 7.24
CA ILE A 493 3.20 49.90 8.09
C ILE A 493 2.63 48.72 7.35
N ILE A 494 2.69 47.53 7.95
CA ILE A 494 2.05 46.32 7.40
C ILE A 494 0.55 46.57 7.30
N PRO A 495 -0.08 46.38 6.14
CA PRO A 495 -1.54 46.53 6.02
C PRO A 495 -2.30 45.62 6.98
N THR A 496 -3.21 46.16 7.75
CA THR A 496 -4.07 45.45 8.69
C THR A 496 -5.53 45.55 8.27
N MET A 497 -6.35 44.68 8.80
CA MET A 497 -7.79 44.58 8.52
C MET A 497 -8.63 45.68 9.20
N GLY A 498 -8.02 46.59 9.97
CA GLY A 498 -8.71 47.63 10.71
C GLY A 498 -8.92 48.92 9.99
#